data_647f8f04e904232a37bd9fd423d8ff6e
#
_entry.id   647f8f04e904232a37bd9fd423d8ff6e
#
_cell.length_a   1.000
_cell.length_b   1.000
_cell.length_c   1.000
_cell.angle_alpha   90.00
_cell.angle_beta   90.00
_cell.angle_gamma   90.00
#
_symmetry.space_group_name_H-M   'P 1'
#
loop_
_entity.id
_entity.type
_entity.pdbx_description
1 polymer ?
#
loop_
_entity_poly.entity_id
_entity_poly.type
_entity_poly.pdbx_seq_one_letter_code
_entity_poly.pdbx_strand_id
1 'polypeptide(L)'
;STLCARTGLEVLTLEMPIHQHSDQASRGQEHQNWLAANFPKTRHTQVDLTPVYDHFVAAMQPGGADHDLSLANSRARLRMSTLYYHGQANGLLVAGTGNKVEDFGVGFYTKYGDGGVDLSPIADLYKTEVFALARHLGIIESILSAQPTDGLWGDDRTDEDQLGATYPELEWAM
;
A
#
# COMPACT_ATOMS: atom_id res chain seq x y z
N SER A 1 6.65 4.60 4.82
CA SER A 1 6.42 5.58 5.91
C SER A 1 7.67 5.80 6.78
N THR A 2 8.25 4.76 7.40
CA THR A 2 9.39 4.89 8.35
C THR A 2 10.62 5.55 7.72
N LEU A 3 11.01 5.18 6.49
CA LEU A 3 12.12 5.83 5.79
C LEU A 3 11.88 7.33 5.60
N CYS A 4 10.67 7.72 5.18
CA CYS A 4 10.32 9.12 5.08
C CYS A 4 10.37 9.84 6.43
N ALA A 5 9.86 9.22 7.50
CA ALA A 5 9.90 9.80 8.85
C ALA A 5 11.34 10.00 9.37
N ARG A 6 12.28 9.10 9.03
CA ARG A 6 13.71 9.21 9.40
C ARG A 6 14.43 10.38 8.73
N THR A 7 13.91 10.92 7.64
CA THR A 7 14.50 12.14 7.03
C THR A 7 14.36 13.38 7.92
N GLY A 8 13.49 13.32 8.92
CA GLY A 8 13.14 14.48 9.76
C GLY A 8 12.21 15.49 9.07
N LEU A 9 11.72 15.18 7.87
CA LEU A 9 10.68 15.94 7.18
C LEU A 9 9.30 15.63 7.75
N GLU A 10 8.33 16.47 7.42
CA GLU A 10 6.93 16.22 7.76
C GLU A 10 6.39 15.05 6.97
N VAL A 11 5.72 14.11 7.63
CA VAL A 11 5.10 12.95 7.02
C VAL A 11 3.64 12.87 7.43
N LEU A 12 2.75 12.79 6.45
CA LEU A 12 1.33 12.49 6.66
C LEU A 12 1.07 11.05 6.21
N THR A 13 0.64 10.20 7.14
CA THR A 13 0.18 8.85 6.83
C THR A 13 -1.33 8.81 6.73
N LEU A 14 -1.85 8.12 5.71
CA LEU A 14 -3.29 7.99 5.48
C LEU A 14 -3.70 6.52 5.62
N GLU A 15 -4.72 6.27 6.42
CA GLU A 15 -5.44 5.01 6.44
C GLU A 15 -6.72 5.19 5.63
N MET A 16 -6.89 4.35 4.61
CA MET A 16 -7.97 4.49 3.62
C MET A 16 -8.72 3.16 3.43
N PRO A 17 -9.51 2.73 4.44
CA PRO A 17 -10.24 1.48 4.34
C PRO A 17 -11.29 1.53 3.22
N ILE A 18 -11.42 0.39 2.52
CA ILE A 18 -12.49 0.07 1.57
C ILE A 18 -12.86 -1.38 1.82
N HIS A 19 -13.87 -1.66 2.62
CA HIS A 19 -14.26 -3.01 3.05
C HIS A 19 -13.08 -3.82 3.60
N GLN A 20 -12.19 -3.15 4.35
CA GLN A 20 -10.95 -3.74 4.85
C GLN A 20 -11.22 -4.70 6.02
N HIS A 21 -10.51 -5.83 6.06
CA HIS A 21 -10.54 -6.72 7.22
C HIS A 21 -10.02 -6.03 8.49
N SER A 22 -10.64 -6.34 9.63
CA SER A 22 -10.33 -5.73 10.94
C SER A 22 -8.85 -5.85 11.32
N ASP A 23 -8.23 -7.00 11.01
CA ASP A 23 -6.83 -7.28 11.36
C ASP A 23 -5.84 -6.41 10.59
N GLN A 24 -6.13 -6.11 9.32
CA GLN A 24 -5.31 -5.22 8.51
C GLN A 24 -5.43 -3.78 9.00
N ALA A 25 -6.64 -3.33 9.33
CA ALA A 25 -6.86 -2.01 9.91
C ALA A 25 -6.16 -1.87 11.27
N SER A 26 -6.23 -2.90 12.13
CA SER A 26 -5.56 -2.92 13.43
C SER A 26 -4.04 -2.81 13.29
N ARG A 27 -3.41 -3.56 12.38
CA ARG A 27 -1.97 -3.45 12.10
C ARG A 27 -1.57 -2.07 11.59
N GLY A 28 -2.40 -1.49 10.72
CA GLY A 28 -2.20 -0.12 10.23
C GLY A 28 -2.16 0.89 11.37
N GLN A 29 -3.15 0.83 12.26
CA GLN A 29 -3.26 1.71 13.43
C GLN A 29 -2.10 1.53 14.41
N GLU A 30 -1.69 0.28 14.69
CA GLU A 30 -0.56 0.00 15.55
C GLU A 30 0.74 0.60 15.00
N HIS A 31 0.99 0.45 13.70
CA HIS A 31 2.16 1.04 13.06
C HIS A 31 2.13 2.58 13.09
N GLN A 32 0.99 3.19 12.94
CA GLN A 32 0.85 4.64 13.01
C GLN A 32 1.09 5.17 14.41
N ASN A 33 0.60 4.49 15.45
CA ASN A 33 0.89 4.81 16.84
C ASN A 33 2.39 4.71 17.13
N TRP A 34 3.04 3.66 16.60
CA TRP A 34 4.49 3.50 16.70
C TRP A 34 5.25 4.62 15.99
N LEU A 35 4.83 5.01 14.78
CA LEU A 35 5.44 6.13 14.05
C LEU A 35 5.31 7.44 14.83
N ALA A 36 4.12 7.75 15.33
CA ALA A 36 3.88 8.98 16.09
C ALA A 36 4.71 9.05 17.37
N ALA A 37 4.91 7.91 18.04
CA ALA A 37 5.74 7.82 19.25
C ALA A 37 7.24 8.00 18.98
N ASN A 38 7.74 7.59 17.81
CA ASN A 38 9.16 7.62 17.47
C ASN A 38 9.57 8.83 16.59
N PHE A 39 8.61 9.43 15.88
CA PHE A 39 8.88 10.51 14.90
C PHE A 39 7.89 11.65 15.08
N PRO A 40 8.24 12.72 15.81
CA PRO A 40 7.31 13.78 16.22
C PRO A 40 6.72 14.63 15.07
N LYS A 41 7.33 14.53 13.86
CA LYS A 41 6.80 15.20 12.66
C LYS A 41 5.91 14.31 11.80
N THR A 42 5.51 13.13 12.33
CA THR A 42 4.57 12.25 11.66
C THR A 42 3.15 12.52 12.15
N ARG A 43 2.26 12.81 11.22
CA ARG A 43 0.82 12.98 11.46
C ARG A 43 0.06 11.83 10.80
N HIS A 44 -1.11 11.53 11.32
CA HIS A 44 -1.99 10.49 10.83
C HIS A 44 -3.39 11.04 10.55
N THR A 45 -4.02 10.50 9.50
CA THR A 45 -5.44 10.75 9.18
C THR A 45 -6.07 9.48 8.64
N GLN A 46 -7.30 9.20 9.07
CA GLN A 46 -8.12 8.13 8.50
C GLN A 46 -9.19 8.73 7.57
N VAL A 47 -9.35 8.13 6.41
CA VAL A 47 -10.38 8.48 5.42
C VAL A 47 -11.08 7.20 4.98
N ASP A 48 -12.28 6.95 5.51
CA ASP A 48 -13.08 5.81 5.06
C ASP A 48 -13.60 6.05 3.64
N LEU A 49 -13.06 5.29 2.69
CA LEU A 49 -13.46 5.36 1.28
C LEU A 49 -14.57 4.36 0.92
N THR A 50 -15.03 3.55 1.87
CA THR A 50 -16.10 2.56 1.63
C THR A 50 -17.35 3.19 1.01
N PRO A 51 -17.90 4.32 1.53
CA PRO A 51 -19.09 4.91 0.93
C PRO A 51 -18.85 5.41 -0.50
N VAL A 52 -17.68 5.97 -0.79
CA VAL A 52 -17.32 6.44 -2.14
C VAL A 52 -17.21 5.28 -3.10
N TYR A 53 -16.56 4.19 -2.68
CA TYR A 53 -16.43 2.99 -3.47
C TYR A 53 -17.78 2.33 -3.77
N ASP A 54 -18.66 2.23 -2.78
CA ASP A 54 -20.00 1.65 -2.96
C ASP A 54 -20.85 2.44 -3.96
N HIS A 55 -20.79 3.78 -3.91
CA HIS A 55 -21.43 4.61 -4.91
C HIS A 55 -20.82 4.45 -6.30
N PHE A 56 -19.50 4.31 -6.38
CA PHE A 56 -18.80 4.03 -7.63
C PHE A 56 -19.27 2.69 -8.22
N VAL A 57 -19.29 1.62 -7.43
CA VAL A 57 -19.75 0.28 -7.87
C VAL A 57 -21.20 0.33 -8.34
N ALA A 58 -22.08 1.00 -7.59
CA ALA A 58 -23.50 1.14 -7.96
C ALA A 58 -23.71 1.89 -9.29
N ALA A 59 -22.79 2.80 -9.63
CA ALA A 59 -22.83 3.54 -10.90
C ALA A 59 -22.26 2.74 -12.08
N MET A 60 -21.42 1.74 -11.82
CA MET A 60 -20.82 0.90 -12.86
C MET A 60 -21.80 -0.19 -13.28
N GLN A 61 -22.03 -0.32 -14.58
CA GLN A 61 -22.81 -1.45 -15.10
C GLN A 61 -21.89 -2.69 -15.15
N PRO A 62 -22.32 -3.85 -14.59
CA PRO A 62 -21.57 -5.08 -14.69
C PRO A 62 -21.36 -5.45 -16.17
N GLY A 63 -20.13 -5.70 -16.56
CA GLY A 63 -19.83 -6.09 -17.94
C GLY A 63 -18.38 -6.49 -18.15
N GLY A 64 -18.18 -7.56 -18.93
CA GLY A 64 -16.88 -8.09 -19.30
C GLY A 64 -16.33 -9.15 -18.33
N ALA A 65 -15.34 -9.90 -18.83
CA ALA A 65 -14.72 -11.02 -18.11
C ALA A 65 -13.89 -10.58 -16.89
N ASP A 66 -13.40 -9.34 -16.90
CA ASP A 66 -12.47 -8.82 -15.88
C ASP A 66 -13.16 -7.80 -14.95
N HIS A 67 -14.45 -7.97 -14.68
CA HIS A 67 -15.23 -7.03 -13.86
C HIS A 67 -14.63 -6.90 -12.45
N ASP A 68 -14.33 -8.00 -11.79
CA ASP A 68 -13.80 -8.01 -10.41
C ASP A 68 -12.40 -7.40 -10.34
N LEU A 69 -11.53 -7.69 -11.31
CA LEU A 69 -10.22 -7.05 -11.41
C LEU A 69 -10.34 -5.55 -11.68
N SER A 70 -11.30 -5.13 -12.49
CA SER A 70 -11.55 -3.71 -12.74
C SER A 70 -12.00 -2.98 -11.46
N LEU A 71 -12.82 -3.62 -10.64
CA LEU A 71 -13.25 -3.10 -9.34
C LEU A 71 -12.09 -3.07 -8.33
N ALA A 72 -11.27 -4.12 -8.26
CA ALA A 72 -10.07 -4.16 -7.43
C ALA A 72 -9.11 -3.00 -7.77
N ASN A 73 -8.79 -2.83 -9.06
CA ASN A 73 -7.97 -1.72 -9.54
C ASN A 73 -8.59 -0.34 -9.25
N SER A 74 -9.91 -0.25 -9.22
CA SER A 74 -10.60 1.01 -8.88
C SER A 74 -10.42 1.39 -7.41
N ARG A 75 -10.31 0.42 -6.47
CA ARG A 75 -9.96 0.68 -5.08
C ARG A 75 -8.58 1.34 -4.97
N ALA A 76 -7.56 0.79 -5.67
CA ALA A 76 -6.22 1.36 -5.70
C ALA A 76 -6.22 2.80 -6.26
N ARG A 77 -7.00 3.07 -7.32
CA ARG A 77 -7.10 4.40 -7.92
C ARG A 77 -7.82 5.42 -7.04
N LEU A 78 -8.85 5.01 -6.30
CA LEU A 78 -9.51 5.88 -5.31
C LEU A 78 -8.54 6.27 -4.18
N ARG A 79 -7.73 5.33 -3.70
CA ARG A 79 -6.68 5.61 -2.72
C ARG A 79 -5.64 6.58 -3.28
N MET A 80 -5.17 6.37 -4.50
CA MET A 80 -4.24 7.29 -5.16
C MET A 80 -4.81 8.70 -5.26
N SER A 81 -6.04 8.86 -5.72
CA SER A 81 -6.70 10.17 -5.82
C SER A 81 -6.80 10.87 -4.45
N THR A 82 -7.07 10.10 -3.40
CA THR A 82 -7.13 10.61 -2.02
C THR A 82 -5.75 11.03 -1.51
N LEU A 83 -4.69 10.26 -1.81
CA LEU A 83 -3.31 10.63 -1.49
C LEU A 83 -2.93 11.96 -2.15
N TYR A 84 -3.21 12.13 -3.44
CA TYR A 84 -2.92 13.37 -4.16
C TYR A 84 -3.76 14.55 -3.68
N TYR A 85 -5.02 14.33 -3.30
CA TYR A 85 -5.83 15.38 -2.65
C TYR A 85 -5.15 15.91 -1.38
N HIS A 86 -4.75 14.99 -0.49
CA HIS A 86 -4.07 15.36 0.76
C HIS A 86 -2.66 15.93 0.52
N GLY A 87 -1.93 15.36 -0.44
CA GLY A 87 -0.63 15.87 -0.87
C GLY A 87 -0.72 17.33 -1.32
N GLN A 88 -1.62 17.63 -2.25
CA GLN A 88 -1.86 18.99 -2.75
C GLN A 88 -2.31 19.95 -1.64
N ALA A 89 -3.24 19.52 -0.79
CA ALA A 89 -3.78 20.36 0.28
C ALA A 89 -2.73 20.68 1.36
N ASN A 90 -1.70 19.87 1.52
CA ASN A 90 -0.64 20.05 2.53
C ASN A 90 0.74 20.41 1.94
N GLY A 91 0.87 20.55 0.63
CA GLY A 91 2.15 20.82 -0.04
C GLY A 91 3.15 19.66 0.09
N LEU A 92 2.66 18.42 0.07
CA LEU A 92 3.45 17.20 0.24
C LEU A 92 3.50 16.38 -1.05
N LEU A 93 4.57 15.61 -1.22
CA LEU A 93 4.71 14.61 -2.29
C LEU A 93 4.12 13.27 -1.85
N VAL A 94 3.63 12.50 -2.81
CA VAL A 94 3.13 11.14 -2.60
C VAL A 94 4.29 10.16 -2.70
N ALA A 95 4.57 9.43 -1.60
CA ALA A 95 5.57 8.38 -1.55
C ALA A 95 4.95 7.01 -1.79
N GLY A 96 5.45 6.30 -2.81
CA GLY A 96 5.05 4.94 -3.16
C GLY A 96 5.65 3.88 -2.25
N THR A 97 5.10 2.68 -2.36
CA THR A 97 5.47 1.50 -1.56
C THR A 97 5.88 0.30 -2.41
N GLY A 98 5.89 0.43 -3.73
CA GLY A 98 6.33 -0.61 -4.65
C GLY A 98 7.81 -0.92 -4.51
N ASN A 99 8.17 -2.18 -4.63
CA ASN A 99 9.55 -2.65 -4.59
C ASN A 99 10.00 -3.12 -5.98
N LYS A 100 11.28 -3.48 -6.09
CA LYS A 100 11.88 -3.84 -7.37
C LYS A 100 11.20 -5.03 -8.06
N VAL A 101 10.80 -6.05 -7.29
CA VAL A 101 10.14 -7.24 -7.84
C VAL A 101 8.77 -6.90 -8.38
N GLU A 102 7.96 -6.20 -7.59
CA GLU A 102 6.59 -5.81 -7.93
C GLU A 102 6.56 -4.88 -9.14
N ASP A 103 7.29 -3.77 -9.09
CA ASP A 103 7.20 -2.71 -10.10
C ASP A 103 7.96 -3.02 -11.39
N PHE A 104 9.19 -3.54 -11.28
CA PHE A 104 10.09 -3.72 -12.42
C PHE A 104 10.28 -5.18 -12.84
N GLY A 105 10.04 -6.13 -11.94
CA GLY A 105 10.13 -7.56 -12.24
C GLY A 105 8.89 -8.06 -12.95
N VAL A 106 7.76 -8.06 -12.27
CA VAL A 106 6.53 -8.72 -12.72
C VAL A 106 5.40 -7.75 -13.12
N GLY A 107 5.52 -6.46 -12.82
CA GLY A 107 4.49 -5.47 -13.10
C GLY A 107 3.23 -5.65 -12.24
N PHE A 108 3.40 -6.07 -10.98
CA PHE A 108 2.31 -6.32 -10.03
C PHE A 108 1.92 -5.04 -9.31
N TYR A 109 1.25 -4.15 -10.01
CA TYR A 109 0.71 -2.88 -9.50
C TYR A 109 -0.44 -2.39 -10.37
N THR A 110 -1.28 -1.53 -9.82
CA THR A 110 -2.33 -0.84 -10.57
C THR A 110 -1.78 0.45 -11.17
N LYS A 111 -1.77 0.55 -12.51
CA LYS A 111 -1.44 1.78 -13.22
C LYS A 111 -2.38 2.91 -12.77
N TYR A 112 -1.80 4.04 -12.33
CA TYR A 112 -2.52 5.17 -11.75
C TYR A 112 -3.29 4.83 -10.45
N GLY A 113 -2.90 3.74 -9.78
CA GLY A 113 -3.31 3.39 -8.44
C GLY A 113 -2.09 3.49 -7.51
N ASP A 114 -1.66 2.36 -6.94
CA ASP A 114 -0.44 2.25 -6.13
C ASP A 114 0.85 2.55 -6.92
N GLY A 115 0.85 2.33 -8.25
CA GLY A 115 1.92 2.77 -9.15
C GLY A 115 1.88 4.27 -9.51
N GLY A 116 0.86 5.02 -9.08
CA GLY A 116 0.73 6.47 -9.31
C GLY A 116 1.29 7.29 -8.17
N VAL A 117 2.60 7.55 -8.17
CA VAL A 117 3.31 8.21 -7.07
C VAL A 117 4.36 9.20 -7.58
N ASP A 118 4.80 10.15 -6.71
CA ASP A 118 5.84 11.12 -7.06
C ASP A 118 7.25 10.58 -6.83
N LEU A 119 7.43 9.69 -5.86
CA LEU A 119 8.71 9.06 -5.54
C LEU A 119 8.50 7.65 -4.97
N SER A 120 9.47 6.77 -5.18
CA SER A 120 9.41 5.36 -4.77
C SER A 120 10.65 5.00 -3.94
N PRO A 121 10.63 5.23 -2.60
CA PRO A 121 11.82 5.13 -1.75
C PRO A 121 12.43 3.72 -1.63
N ILE A 122 11.71 2.68 -2.04
CA ILE A 122 12.14 1.27 -1.96
C ILE A 122 12.11 0.56 -3.33
N ALA A 123 11.98 1.30 -4.42
CA ALA A 123 11.87 0.74 -5.77
C ALA A 123 13.10 -0.06 -6.22
N ASP A 124 14.29 0.26 -5.68
CA ASP A 124 15.53 -0.44 -6.00
C ASP A 124 15.78 -1.69 -5.13
N LEU A 125 14.92 -1.94 -4.13
CA LEU A 125 15.08 -3.04 -3.19
C LEU A 125 14.25 -4.25 -3.61
N TYR A 126 14.83 -5.44 -3.49
CA TYR A 126 14.10 -6.69 -3.52
C TYR A 126 13.17 -6.83 -2.30
N LYS A 127 12.16 -7.68 -2.38
CA LYS A 127 11.22 -7.91 -1.26
C LYS A 127 11.95 -8.42 -0.01
N THR A 128 12.89 -9.34 -0.19
CA THR A 128 13.72 -9.86 0.91
C THR A 128 14.58 -8.77 1.54
N GLU A 129 15.10 -7.83 0.76
CA GLU A 129 15.84 -6.66 1.26
C GLU A 129 14.93 -5.68 2.00
N VAL A 130 13.69 -5.48 1.53
CA VAL A 130 12.69 -4.67 2.25
C VAL A 130 12.41 -5.26 3.63
N PHE A 131 12.27 -6.57 3.76
CA PHE A 131 12.12 -7.24 5.06
C PHE A 131 13.37 -7.09 5.95
N ALA A 132 14.56 -7.25 5.38
CA ALA A 132 15.81 -7.06 6.11
C ALA A 132 15.95 -5.61 6.63
N LEU A 133 15.65 -4.63 5.78
CA LEU A 133 15.64 -3.21 6.14
C LEU A 133 14.58 -2.92 7.22
N ALA A 134 13.39 -3.49 7.12
CA ALA A 134 12.32 -3.31 8.09
C ALA A 134 12.73 -3.82 9.49
N ARG A 135 13.38 -5.00 9.57
CA ARG A 135 13.95 -5.52 10.82
C ARG A 135 15.02 -4.58 11.38
N HIS A 136 15.93 -4.10 10.53
CA HIS A 136 16.99 -3.16 10.94
C HIS A 136 16.41 -1.84 11.47
N LEU A 137 15.31 -1.38 10.92
CA LEU A 137 14.62 -0.16 11.33
C LEU A 137 13.76 -0.33 12.60
N GLY A 138 13.64 -1.55 13.12
CA GLY A 138 12.83 -1.85 14.29
C GLY A 138 11.33 -1.75 14.05
N ILE A 139 10.89 -2.07 12.84
CA ILE A 139 9.45 -2.13 12.53
C ILE A 139 8.78 -3.18 13.43
N ILE A 140 7.56 -2.88 13.87
CA ILE A 140 6.79 -3.74 14.79
C ILE A 140 6.56 -5.14 14.22
N GLU A 141 6.53 -6.13 15.11
CA GLU A 141 6.46 -7.55 14.74
C GLU A 141 5.17 -7.89 13.98
N SER A 142 4.05 -7.24 14.31
CA SER A 142 2.78 -7.45 13.62
C SER A 142 2.82 -7.10 12.12
N ILE A 143 3.73 -6.21 11.71
CA ILE A 143 4.01 -5.89 10.29
C ILE A 143 5.01 -6.89 9.71
N LEU A 144 6.09 -7.23 10.45
CA LEU A 144 7.15 -8.10 9.97
C LEU A 144 6.68 -9.54 9.71
N SER A 145 5.71 -10.01 10.51
CA SER A 145 5.14 -11.36 10.41
C SER A 145 3.94 -11.45 9.46
N ALA A 146 3.40 -10.31 9.02
CA ALA A 146 2.27 -10.29 8.10
C ALA A 146 2.67 -10.80 6.72
N GLN A 147 1.84 -11.68 6.15
CA GLN A 147 2.02 -12.11 4.76
C GLN A 147 1.73 -10.97 3.80
N PRO A 148 2.54 -10.78 2.75
CA PRO A 148 2.26 -9.80 1.71
C PRO A 148 0.92 -10.08 1.01
N THR A 149 0.07 -9.06 0.98
CA THR A 149 -1.22 -9.09 0.26
C THR A 149 -1.59 -7.68 -0.18
N ASP A 150 -2.19 -7.56 -1.36
CA ASP A 150 -2.75 -6.30 -1.85
C ASP A 150 -4.05 -5.90 -1.10
N GLY A 151 -4.69 -6.85 -0.42
CA GLY A 151 -5.93 -6.62 0.34
C GLY A 151 -7.11 -6.18 -0.53
N LEU A 152 -7.08 -6.49 -1.82
CA LEU A 152 -8.12 -6.09 -2.79
C LEU A 152 -9.18 -7.18 -3.00
N TRP A 153 -8.94 -8.40 -2.51
CA TRP A 153 -9.80 -9.56 -2.68
C TRP A 153 -10.43 -9.98 -1.35
N GLY A 154 -11.57 -10.64 -1.43
CA GLY A 154 -12.31 -11.07 -0.22
C GLY A 154 -11.95 -12.48 0.28
N ASP A 155 -10.90 -13.11 -0.27
CA ASP A 155 -10.52 -14.51 -0.02
C ASP A 155 -9.14 -14.68 0.62
N ASP A 156 -8.58 -13.62 1.21
CA ASP A 156 -7.29 -13.61 1.92
C ASP A 156 -6.07 -14.12 1.12
N ARG A 157 -6.17 -14.14 -0.23
CA ARG A 157 -5.07 -14.55 -1.10
C ARG A 157 -3.85 -13.65 -0.90
N THR A 158 -2.67 -14.28 -0.94
CA THR A 158 -1.39 -13.57 -0.85
C THR A 158 -0.94 -13.07 -2.22
N ASP A 159 0.07 -12.20 -2.24
CA ASP A 159 0.72 -11.77 -3.49
C ASP A 159 1.34 -12.96 -4.22
N GLU A 160 1.99 -13.89 -3.48
CA GLU A 160 2.61 -15.10 -4.05
C GLU A 160 1.57 -16.06 -4.66
N ASP A 161 0.36 -16.15 -4.07
CA ASP A 161 -0.75 -16.92 -4.66
C ASP A 161 -1.19 -16.34 -6.02
N GLN A 162 -1.19 -15.00 -6.12
CA GLN A 162 -1.58 -14.31 -7.35
C GLN A 162 -0.48 -14.37 -8.42
N LEU A 163 0.79 -14.30 -8.01
CA LEU A 163 1.95 -14.35 -8.90
C LEU A 163 2.29 -15.78 -9.34
N GLY A 164 1.88 -16.79 -8.57
CA GLY A 164 2.19 -18.21 -8.83
C GLY A 164 3.66 -18.56 -8.57
N ALA A 165 4.41 -17.72 -7.86
CA ALA A 165 5.81 -17.94 -7.48
C ALA A 165 6.12 -17.17 -6.19
N THR A 166 7.10 -17.67 -5.43
CA THR A 166 7.57 -16.99 -4.24
C THR A 166 8.48 -15.79 -4.57
N TYR A 167 8.56 -14.81 -3.68
CA TYR A 167 9.47 -13.68 -3.87
C TYR A 167 10.93 -14.10 -4.08
N PRO A 168 11.51 -15.06 -3.31
CA PRO A 168 12.86 -15.55 -3.58
C PRO A 168 13.06 -16.17 -4.97
N GLU A 169 12.06 -16.85 -5.51
CA GLU A 169 12.12 -17.39 -6.87
C GLU A 169 12.11 -16.30 -7.93
N LEU A 170 11.26 -15.27 -7.74
CA LEU A 170 11.20 -14.12 -8.63
C LEU A 170 12.49 -13.30 -8.57
N GLU A 171 13.06 -13.09 -7.39
CA GLU A 171 14.33 -12.37 -7.18
C GLU A 171 15.51 -13.12 -7.86
N TRP A 172 15.52 -14.45 -7.79
CA TRP A 172 16.52 -15.25 -8.47
C TRP A 172 16.44 -15.13 -10.01
N ALA A 173 15.24 -14.95 -10.54
CA ALA A 173 15.01 -14.83 -11.98
C ALA A 173 15.33 -13.44 -12.55
N MET A 174 15.48 -12.43 -11.69
CA MET A 174 15.77 -11.04 -12.06
C MET A 174 17.26 -10.73 -12.08
#